data_22759a905c787f358c0e038aa679403c
#
_entry.id   22759a905c787f358c0e038aa679403c
#
_cell.length_a   1.000
_cell.length_b   1.000
_cell.length_c   1.000
_cell.angle_alpha   90.00
_cell.angle_beta   90.00
_cell.angle_gamma   90.00
#
_symmetry.space_group_name_H-M   'P 1'
#
loop_
_entity.id
_entity.type
_entity.pdbx_description
1 polymer ?
#
loop_
_entity_poly.entity_id
_entity_poly.type
_entity_poly.pdbx_seq_one_letter_code
_entity_poly.pdbx_strand_id
1 'polypeptide(L)'
;MMPDPTTEPTTEPATELAGDLRAVREEVAKLCADFPAEYWRELDAARDYPTAFVQALSRSGYLAVLIPEEYGGSGLPLSYAAAILEEIQAHGGNAGACHAQMYVMGTVLRHGSQAQKARYLPAIARGELRLQAFGVTEPTSGTDTTAIRTTARRDGDRYIVNGQKIWTSRAEHSDLMILLARTTAREQVAKRTDGLSVFIVDMRAARQAGMTIRPIRTTMNHATTEVFFEDVAVPAENLIGEEGRGFRHILSGMNAERILIAAECIGDARWFLAKASDYATQRRVFDRPIGQNQGVQFPLARAYADMRAADLMVREATRRYEAGAACGAEANMAKMLAAEASWAAGNACIQTFGGFAFAEEYDIERKFRETRLYQVAPISTNMILSYLAEHVLGLPRSY
;
A
#
# COMPACT_ATOMS: atom_id res chain seq x y z
N MET A 1 -30.05 -44.36 -12.50
CA MET A 1 -28.96 -44.50 -11.54
C MET A 1 -28.14 -43.22 -11.62
N MET A 2 -28.37 -42.29 -10.70
CA MET A 2 -27.61 -41.05 -10.63
C MET A 2 -26.27 -41.33 -9.93
N PRO A 3 -25.15 -40.70 -10.33
CA PRO A 3 -23.87 -40.91 -9.68
C PRO A 3 -23.85 -40.20 -8.31
N ASP A 4 -23.18 -40.82 -7.36
CA ASP A 4 -22.97 -40.42 -5.98
C ASP A 4 -22.23 -39.05 -5.90
N PRO A 5 -22.73 -38.04 -5.14
CA PRO A 5 -22.13 -36.72 -5.05
C PRO A 5 -20.95 -36.60 -4.06
N THR A 6 -20.30 -37.70 -3.64
CA THR A 6 -19.28 -37.69 -2.56
C THR A 6 -17.83 -37.89 -3.02
N THR A 7 -17.47 -37.61 -4.25
CA THR A 7 -16.05 -37.53 -4.65
C THR A 7 -15.69 -36.11 -5.00
N GLU A 8 -15.35 -35.30 -3.99
CA GLU A 8 -14.58 -34.06 -4.20
C GLU A 8 -13.17 -34.44 -4.70
N PRO A 9 -12.66 -33.76 -5.75
CA PRO A 9 -11.27 -33.95 -6.15
C PRO A 9 -10.35 -33.37 -5.06
N THR A 10 -9.43 -34.19 -4.60
CA THR A 10 -8.39 -33.83 -3.62
C THR A 10 -7.52 -32.70 -4.16
N THR A 11 -7.78 -31.48 -3.71
CA THR A 11 -6.95 -30.28 -3.96
C THR A 11 -5.98 -30.08 -2.80
N GLU A 12 -4.99 -30.97 -2.66
CA GLU A 12 -3.96 -30.87 -1.62
C GLU A 12 -3.18 -29.53 -1.59
N PRO A 13 -2.77 -28.91 -2.73
CA PRO A 13 -1.99 -27.65 -2.68
C PRO A 13 -2.79 -26.45 -2.15
N ALA A 14 -4.09 -26.39 -2.35
CA ALA A 14 -4.91 -25.27 -1.88
C ALA A 14 -5.16 -25.30 -0.36
N THR A 15 -5.14 -26.49 0.24
CA THR A 15 -5.36 -26.67 1.68
C THR A 15 -4.10 -26.35 2.48
N GLU A 16 -2.93 -26.70 1.99
CA GLU A 16 -1.63 -26.40 2.60
C GLU A 16 -1.36 -24.88 2.61
N LEU A 17 -1.48 -24.21 1.47
CA LEU A 17 -1.35 -22.75 1.37
C LEU A 17 -2.34 -22.01 2.26
N ALA A 18 -3.57 -22.47 2.40
CA ALA A 18 -4.56 -21.90 3.30
C ALA A 18 -4.18 -22.08 4.77
N GLY A 19 -3.55 -23.21 5.14
CA GLY A 19 -3.01 -23.47 6.47
C GLY A 19 -1.88 -22.52 6.83
N ASP A 20 -0.94 -22.32 5.92
CA ASP A 20 0.21 -21.45 6.08
C ASP A 20 -0.19 -19.99 6.21
N LEU A 21 -1.12 -19.50 5.39
CA LEU A 21 -1.64 -18.13 5.49
C LEU A 21 -2.38 -17.89 6.82
N ARG A 22 -3.06 -18.90 7.37
CA ARG A 22 -3.69 -18.80 8.69
C ARG A 22 -2.64 -18.68 9.78
N ALA A 23 -1.59 -19.49 9.75
CA ALA A 23 -0.50 -19.42 10.71
C ALA A 23 0.18 -18.03 10.70
N VAL A 24 0.45 -17.46 9.53
CA VAL A 24 1.01 -16.11 9.40
C VAL A 24 0.08 -15.07 10.02
N ARG A 25 -1.24 -15.15 9.77
CA ARG A 25 -2.23 -14.23 10.37
C ARG A 25 -2.23 -14.33 11.90
N GLU A 26 -2.19 -15.53 12.45
CA GLU A 26 -2.14 -15.76 13.90
C GLU A 26 -0.87 -15.17 14.53
N GLU A 27 0.29 -15.32 13.90
CA GLU A 27 1.54 -14.75 14.40
C GLU A 27 1.59 -13.22 14.26
N VAL A 28 1.06 -12.65 13.17
CA VAL A 28 0.93 -11.18 13.03
C VAL A 28 -0.04 -10.62 14.07
N ALA A 29 -1.15 -11.32 14.34
CA ALA A 29 -2.09 -10.93 15.38
C ALA A 29 -1.43 -10.88 16.77
N LYS A 30 -0.59 -11.89 17.10
CA LYS A 30 0.20 -11.89 18.35
C LYS A 30 1.15 -10.69 18.42
N LEU A 31 1.88 -10.40 17.33
CA LEU A 31 2.75 -9.23 17.28
C LEU A 31 1.96 -7.94 17.45
N CYS A 32 0.78 -7.81 16.84
CA CYS A 32 -0.06 -6.62 16.99
C CYS A 32 -0.57 -6.44 18.42
N ALA A 33 -0.75 -7.51 19.18
CA ALA A 33 -1.18 -7.43 20.58
C ALA A 33 -0.16 -6.72 21.49
N ASP A 34 1.13 -6.71 21.12
CA ASP A 34 2.18 -5.96 21.83
C ASP A 34 2.10 -4.44 21.59
N PHE A 35 1.27 -4.00 20.63
CA PHE A 35 1.07 -2.60 20.26
C PHE A 35 -0.41 -2.22 20.38
N PRO A 36 -0.90 -2.02 21.62
CA PRO A 36 -2.31 -1.77 21.88
C PRO A 36 -2.78 -0.42 21.34
N ALA A 37 -4.08 -0.15 21.46
CA ALA A 37 -4.72 1.05 20.95
C ALA A 37 -4.07 2.34 21.47
N GLU A 38 -3.64 2.36 22.74
CA GLU A 38 -2.93 3.48 23.40
C GLU A 38 -1.66 3.87 22.63
N TYR A 39 -0.86 2.88 22.23
CA TYR A 39 0.37 3.11 21.43
C TYR A 39 0.08 3.88 20.14
N TRP A 40 -0.99 3.50 19.43
CA TRP A 40 -1.37 4.15 18.18
C TRP A 40 -1.94 5.56 18.41
N ARG A 41 -2.70 5.77 19.48
CA ARG A 41 -3.24 7.10 19.85
C ARG A 41 -2.13 8.08 20.21
N GLU A 42 -1.18 7.65 21.03
CA GLU A 42 -0.02 8.47 21.41
C GLU A 42 0.79 8.91 20.19
N LEU A 43 1.05 8.00 19.24
CA LEU A 43 1.75 8.32 18.00
C LEU A 43 0.94 9.24 17.09
N ASP A 44 -0.37 9.05 16.99
CA ASP A 44 -1.23 9.93 16.20
C ASP A 44 -1.25 11.35 16.76
N ALA A 45 -1.41 11.49 18.09
CA ALA A 45 -1.38 12.78 18.78
C ALA A 45 -0.02 13.49 18.65
N ALA A 46 1.08 12.74 18.80
CA ALA A 46 2.44 13.27 18.63
C ALA A 46 2.84 13.48 17.16
N ARG A 47 2.08 12.91 16.22
CA ARG A 47 2.45 12.79 14.79
C ARG A 47 3.79 12.11 14.58
N ASP A 48 4.06 11.09 15.40
CA ASP A 48 5.33 10.38 15.38
C ASP A 48 5.23 9.07 14.56
N TYR A 49 6.38 8.56 14.16
CA TYR A 49 6.50 7.35 13.37
C TYR A 49 6.56 6.11 14.29
N PRO A 50 5.84 5.03 14.00
CA PRO A 50 5.78 3.83 14.82
C PRO A 50 7.06 2.98 14.70
N THR A 51 8.19 3.54 15.10
CA THR A 51 9.52 2.94 14.96
C THR A 51 9.60 1.56 15.61
N ALA A 52 9.08 1.40 16.83
CA ALA A 52 9.12 0.14 17.56
C ALA A 52 8.32 -0.96 16.83
N PHE A 53 7.12 -0.64 16.34
CA PHE A 53 6.28 -1.55 15.58
C PHE A 53 6.95 -1.99 14.26
N VAL A 54 7.47 -1.03 13.48
CA VAL A 54 8.14 -1.33 12.21
C VAL A 54 9.43 -2.14 12.42
N GLN A 55 10.15 -1.89 13.51
CA GLN A 55 11.30 -2.72 13.90
C GLN A 55 10.89 -4.14 14.31
N ALA A 56 9.77 -4.30 15.02
CA ALA A 56 9.26 -5.62 15.37
C ALA A 56 8.90 -6.43 14.12
N LEU A 57 8.16 -5.83 13.16
CA LEU A 57 7.87 -6.46 11.86
C LEU A 57 9.13 -6.84 11.09
N SER A 58 10.17 -5.99 11.13
CA SER A 58 11.45 -6.27 10.44
C SER A 58 12.19 -7.44 11.08
N ARG A 59 12.29 -7.47 12.41
CA ARG A 59 12.94 -8.56 13.15
C ARG A 59 12.24 -9.90 12.94
N SER A 60 10.92 -9.90 12.76
CA SER A 60 10.11 -11.07 12.45
C SER A 60 10.15 -11.47 10.96
N GLY A 61 10.89 -10.72 10.10
CA GLY A 61 11.02 -11.02 8.68
C GLY A 61 9.81 -10.61 7.82
N TYR A 62 8.75 -10.05 8.41
CA TYR A 62 7.50 -9.75 7.67
C TYR A 62 7.68 -8.69 6.57
N LEU A 63 8.60 -7.74 6.75
CA LEU A 63 8.88 -6.73 5.73
C LEU A 63 9.82 -7.24 4.62
N ALA A 64 10.38 -8.45 4.77
CA ALA A 64 11.23 -9.12 3.80
C ALA A 64 10.56 -10.34 3.13
N VAL A 65 9.27 -10.54 3.38
CA VAL A 65 8.52 -11.74 2.96
C VAL A 65 8.59 -11.99 1.44
N LEU A 66 8.64 -10.92 0.63
CA LEU A 66 8.71 -10.99 -0.84
C LEU A 66 10.15 -11.02 -1.39
N ILE A 67 11.16 -10.79 -0.54
CA ILE A 67 12.58 -10.85 -0.95
C ILE A 67 12.96 -12.32 -1.12
N PRO A 68 13.62 -12.72 -2.24
CA PRO A 68 14.10 -14.09 -2.41
C PRO A 68 15.05 -14.54 -1.30
N GLU A 69 15.07 -15.84 -1.01
CA GLU A 69 15.91 -16.45 0.01
C GLU A 69 17.42 -16.18 -0.22
N GLU A 70 17.85 -16.16 -1.47
CA GLU A 70 19.23 -15.83 -1.85
C GLU A 70 19.71 -14.45 -1.37
N TYR A 71 18.77 -13.54 -1.06
CA TYR A 71 19.02 -12.20 -0.51
C TYR A 71 18.58 -12.08 0.96
N GLY A 72 18.27 -13.20 1.62
CA GLY A 72 17.93 -13.24 3.05
C GLY A 72 16.47 -12.93 3.39
N GLY A 73 15.57 -12.96 2.40
CA GLY A 73 14.12 -12.91 2.61
C GLY A 73 13.49 -14.30 2.69
N SER A 74 12.17 -14.36 2.59
CA SER A 74 11.41 -15.63 2.62
C SER A 74 10.97 -16.13 1.24
N GLY A 75 11.08 -15.30 0.20
CA GLY A 75 10.70 -15.67 -1.17
C GLY A 75 9.22 -16.02 -1.36
N LEU A 76 8.36 -15.60 -0.42
CA LEU A 76 6.94 -15.99 -0.41
C LEU A 76 6.11 -15.17 -1.41
N PRO A 77 4.97 -15.70 -1.87
CA PRO A 77 4.09 -15.02 -2.81
C PRO A 77 3.38 -13.81 -2.20
N LEU A 78 2.76 -12.98 -3.06
CA LEU A 78 2.10 -11.71 -2.70
C LEU A 78 0.97 -11.89 -1.67
N SER A 79 0.30 -13.04 -1.67
CA SER A 79 -0.75 -13.40 -0.71
C SER A 79 -0.30 -13.32 0.74
N TYR A 80 0.96 -13.63 1.03
CA TYR A 80 1.53 -13.49 2.38
C TYR A 80 1.69 -12.03 2.79
N ALA A 81 2.21 -11.19 1.91
CA ALA A 81 2.29 -9.76 2.16
C ALA A 81 0.90 -9.15 2.34
N ALA A 82 -0.08 -9.53 1.52
CA ALA A 82 -1.48 -9.11 1.64
C ALA A 82 -2.08 -9.54 2.99
N ALA A 83 -1.86 -10.79 3.42
CA ALA A 83 -2.34 -11.29 4.71
C ALA A 83 -1.73 -10.54 5.90
N ILE A 84 -0.44 -10.24 5.86
CA ILE A 84 0.25 -9.45 6.89
C ILE A 84 -0.36 -8.06 7.02
N LEU A 85 -0.51 -7.34 5.90
CA LEU A 85 -1.04 -5.97 5.91
C LEU A 85 -2.52 -5.92 6.32
N GLU A 86 -3.34 -6.87 5.84
CA GLU A 86 -4.74 -7.01 6.25
C GLU A 86 -4.85 -7.23 7.76
N GLU A 87 -4.01 -8.11 8.33
CA GLU A 87 -4.09 -8.45 9.74
C GLU A 87 -3.65 -7.30 10.65
N ILE A 88 -2.61 -6.53 10.26
CA ILE A 88 -2.22 -5.30 10.96
C ILE A 88 -3.41 -4.34 11.06
N GLN A 89 -4.12 -4.10 9.97
CA GLN A 89 -5.27 -3.19 9.94
C GLN A 89 -6.45 -3.75 10.75
N ALA A 90 -6.71 -5.05 10.66
CA ALA A 90 -7.78 -5.71 11.42
C ALA A 90 -7.58 -5.65 12.94
N HIS A 91 -6.34 -5.45 13.40
CA HIS A 91 -6.00 -5.24 14.82
C HIS A 91 -5.88 -3.76 15.21
N GLY A 92 -6.32 -2.83 14.35
CA GLY A 92 -6.34 -1.40 14.64
C GLY A 92 -4.98 -0.70 14.47
N GLY A 93 -3.98 -1.41 13.95
CA GLY A 93 -2.69 -0.83 13.57
C GLY A 93 -2.78 0.01 12.29
N ASN A 94 -1.65 0.58 11.87
CA ASN A 94 -1.52 1.31 10.62
C ASN A 94 -0.37 0.73 9.77
N ALA A 95 -0.71 -0.18 8.86
CA ALA A 95 0.22 -0.79 7.91
C ALA A 95 0.83 0.25 6.95
N GLY A 96 0.18 1.38 6.78
CA GLY A 96 0.69 2.53 6.04
C GLY A 96 2.07 2.99 6.49
N ALA A 97 2.52 2.65 7.70
CA ALA A 97 3.87 2.94 8.19
C ALA A 97 4.97 2.15 7.45
N CYS A 98 4.65 0.99 6.87
CA CYS A 98 5.65 0.06 6.32
C CYS A 98 5.30 -0.56 4.97
N HIS A 99 4.05 -0.52 4.53
CA HIS A 99 3.58 -1.20 3.32
C HIS A 99 4.36 -0.82 2.05
N ALA A 100 4.83 0.42 1.97
CA ALA A 100 5.55 0.90 0.80
C ALA A 100 6.82 0.09 0.51
N GLN A 101 7.51 -0.42 1.53
CA GLN A 101 8.68 -1.26 1.33
C GLN A 101 8.34 -2.53 0.51
N MET A 102 7.17 -3.11 0.70
CA MET A 102 6.75 -4.33 0.00
C MET A 102 6.52 -4.07 -1.50
N TYR A 103 5.81 -3.02 -1.89
CA TYR A 103 5.54 -2.76 -3.31
C TYR A 103 6.64 -1.94 -4.01
N VAL A 104 7.27 -0.98 -3.33
CA VAL A 104 8.37 -0.16 -3.90
C VAL A 104 9.60 -1.04 -4.17
N MET A 105 9.91 -1.98 -3.28
CA MET A 105 10.94 -2.99 -3.45
C MET A 105 10.68 -3.87 -4.68
N GLY A 106 9.43 -4.11 -5.06
CA GLY A 106 9.05 -4.88 -6.24
C GLY A 106 9.62 -4.31 -7.56
N THR A 107 9.88 -3.01 -7.63
CA THR A 107 10.59 -2.40 -8.78
C THR A 107 12.04 -2.86 -8.85
N VAL A 108 12.73 -2.94 -7.71
CA VAL A 108 14.11 -3.45 -7.62
C VAL A 108 14.15 -4.94 -7.94
N LEU A 109 13.23 -5.72 -7.37
CA LEU A 109 13.15 -7.18 -7.60
C LEU A 109 12.97 -7.53 -9.09
N ARG A 110 12.14 -6.78 -9.82
CA ARG A 110 11.84 -7.08 -11.23
C ARG A 110 12.82 -6.49 -12.22
N HIS A 111 13.27 -5.28 -11.98
CA HIS A 111 14.02 -4.49 -12.97
C HIS A 111 15.43 -4.11 -12.52
N GLY A 112 15.77 -4.31 -11.24
CA GLY A 112 17.13 -4.08 -10.73
C GLY A 112 18.13 -5.06 -11.35
N SER A 113 19.35 -4.59 -11.59
CA SER A 113 20.48 -5.45 -11.96
C SER A 113 20.85 -6.40 -10.82
N GLN A 114 21.55 -7.49 -11.12
CA GLN A 114 22.04 -8.41 -10.08
C GLN A 114 22.94 -7.69 -9.06
N ALA A 115 23.75 -6.74 -9.52
CA ALA A 115 24.58 -5.92 -8.63
C ALA A 115 23.74 -5.05 -7.68
N GLN A 116 22.65 -4.43 -8.18
CA GLN A 116 21.72 -3.65 -7.35
C GLN A 116 21.01 -4.55 -6.33
N LYS A 117 20.51 -5.71 -6.75
CA LYS A 117 19.84 -6.68 -5.88
C LYS A 117 20.78 -7.15 -4.77
N ALA A 118 21.99 -7.59 -5.13
CA ALA A 118 23.01 -8.04 -4.17
C ALA A 118 23.44 -6.94 -3.19
N ARG A 119 23.47 -5.67 -3.64
CA ARG A 119 23.84 -4.52 -2.81
C ARG A 119 22.77 -4.13 -1.80
N TYR A 120 21.51 -4.10 -2.21
CA TYR A 120 20.44 -3.48 -1.41
C TYR A 120 19.55 -4.49 -0.70
N LEU A 121 19.16 -5.59 -1.36
CA LEU A 121 18.16 -6.50 -0.81
C LEU A 121 18.56 -7.17 0.51
N PRO A 122 19.82 -7.64 0.72
CA PRO A 122 20.20 -8.24 1.99
C PRO A 122 20.09 -7.27 3.18
N ALA A 123 20.47 -6.02 3.01
CA ALA A 123 20.38 -5.01 4.06
C ALA A 123 18.92 -4.59 4.32
N ILE A 124 18.06 -4.57 3.29
CA ILE A 124 16.62 -4.35 3.44
C ILE A 124 16.00 -5.54 4.18
N ALA A 125 16.35 -6.77 3.84
CA ALA A 125 15.84 -7.98 4.49
C ALA A 125 16.15 -8.01 5.98
N ARG A 126 17.36 -7.61 6.38
CA ARG A 126 17.75 -7.51 7.80
C ARG A 126 17.20 -6.28 8.53
N GLY A 127 16.50 -5.38 7.82
CA GLY A 127 15.98 -4.13 8.38
C GLY A 127 17.03 -3.07 8.67
N GLU A 128 18.23 -3.20 8.10
CA GLU A 128 19.34 -2.23 8.19
C GLU A 128 19.14 -1.04 7.25
N LEU A 129 18.44 -1.26 6.13
CA LEU A 129 18.02 -0.25 5.18
C LEU A 129 16.50 -0.23 5.02
N ARG A 130 15.94 0.97 4.98
CA ARG A 130 14.52 1.22 4.71
C ARG A 130 14.31 1.74 3.29
N LEU A 131 13.55 1.02 2.49
CA LEU A 131 13.11 1.44 1.15
C LEU A 131 11.61 1.70 1.16
N GLN A 132 11.18 2.88 1.63
CA GLN A 132 9.77 3.24 1.77
C GLN A 132 9.38 4.48 0.98
N ALA A 133 10.35 5.30 0.58
CA ALA A 133 10.09 6.52 -0.15
C ALA A 133 9.89 6.24 -1.65
N PHE A 134 8.77 6.74 -2.20
CA PHE A 134 8.43 6.63 -3.60
C PHE A 134 8.20 8.02 -4.21
N GLY A 135 9.20 8.54 -4.90
CA GLY A 135 9.23 9.88 -5.46
C GLY A 135 8.71 9.92 -6.89
N VAL A 136 7.39 10.01 -7.08
CA VAL A 136 6.74 10.04 -8.40
C VAL A 136 5.98 11.33 -8.62
N THR A 137 5.00 11.61 -7.76
CA THR A 137 4.06 12.73 -7.86
C THR A 137 4.75 14.08 -7.67
N GLU A 138 4.36 15.07 -8.45
CA GLU A 138 4.82 16.46 -8.37
C GLU A 138 3.64 17.41 -8.11
N PRO A 139 3.87 18.65 -7.63
CA PRO A 139 2.79 19.61 -7.36
C PRO A 139 1.87 19.86 -8.55
N THR A 140 2.40 19.75 -9.76
CA THR A 140 1.65 19.97 -11.02
C THR A 140 1.31 18.71 -11.78
N SER A 141 1.70 17.53 -11.28
CA SER A 141 1.58 16.25 -12.00
C SER A 141 1.27 15.10 -11.04
N GLY A 142 0.01 14.93 -10.70
CA GLY A 142 -0.50 13.77 -9.95
C GLY A 142 -0.98 12.68 -10.89
N THR A 143 -2.20 12.84 -11.42
CA THR A 143 -2.85 11.87 -12.31
C THR A 143 -2.10 11.68 -13.63
N ASP A 144 -1.65 12.78 -14.27
CA ASP A 144 -0.80 12.73 -15.46
C ASP A 144 0.68 12.60 -15.06
N THR A 145 1.09 11.41 -14.62
CA THR A 145 2.49 11.11 -14.28
C THR A 145 3.45 11.36 -15.44
N THR A 146 2.98 11.36 -16.70
CA THR A 146 3.84 11.61 -17.86
C THR A 146 4.24 13.09 -18.00
N ALA A 147 3.62 13.98 -17.22
CA ALA A 147 3.89 15.43 -17.22
C ALA A 147 4.91 15.87 -16.15
N ILE A 148 5.55 14.94 -15.43
CA ILE A 148 6.56 15.27 -14.42
C ILE A 148 7.72 16.08 -15.01
N ARG A 149 8.27 16.98 -14.18
CA ARG A 149 9.31 17.94 -14.54
C ARG A 149 10.65 17.72 -13.86
N THR A 150 10.69 16.92 -12.77
CA THR A 150 11.96 16.54 -12.14
C THR A 150 12.87 15.91 -13.19
N THR A 151 14.06 16.46 -13.36
CA THR A 151 15.04 16.02 -14.36
C THR A 151 16.16 15.21 -13.72
N ALA A 152 16.78 14.32 -14.50
CA ALA A 152 18.01 13.62 -14.16
C ALA A 152 18.94 13.69 -15.37
N ARG A 153 19.83 14.66 -15.40
CA ARG A 153 20.78 14.88 -16.50
C ARG A 153 22.04 14.07 -16.29
N ARG A 154 22.43 13.27 -17.27
CA ARG A 154 23.67 12.48 -17.17
C ARG A 154 24.89 13.40 -17.19
N ASP A 155 25.86 13.10 -16.31
CA ASP A 155 27.13 13.79 -16.16
C ASP A 155 28.21 12.75 -15.81
N GLY A 156 28.82 12.18 -16.84
CA GLY A 156 29.81 11.10 -16.72
C GLY A 156 29.22 9.84 -16.11
N ASP A 157 29.71 9.48 -14.93
CA ASP A 157 29.34 8.28 -14.16
C ASP A 157 28.16 8.50 -13.18
N ARG A 158 27.47 9.64 -13.30
CA ARG A 158 26.34 10.02 -12.42
C ARG A 158 25.23 10.74 -13.20
N TYR A 159 24.09 10.90 -12.53
CA TYR A 159 23.01 11.77 -12.95
C TYR A 159 22.86 12.92 -11.94
N ILE A 160 22.68 14.13 -12.43
CA ILE A 160 22.39 15.31 -11.63
C ILE A 160 20.88 15.51 -11.65
N VAL A 161 20.28 15.39 -10.46
CA VAL A 161 18.83 15.45 -10.27
C VAL A 161 18.43 16.83 -9.77
N ASN A 162 17.43 17.41 -10.44
CA ASN A 162 16.81 18.69 -10.07
C ASN A 162 15.29 18.59 -10.17
N GLY A 163 14.59 19.12 -9.16
CA GLY A 163 13.13 19.16 -9.16
C GLY A 163 12.51 19.01 -7.77
N GLN A 164 11.22 18.64 -7.76
CA GLN A 164 10.45 18.49 -6.55
C GLN A 164 9.49 17.31 -6.66
N LYS A 165 9.36 16.57 -5.57
CA LYS A 165 8.31 15.56 -5.37
C LYS A 165 7.42 15.96 -4.20
N ILE A 166 6.13 15.58 -4.27
CA ILE A 166 5.14 15.83 -3.21
C ILE A 166 4.38 14.54 -2.90
N TRP A 167 3.77 14.49 -1.73
CA TRP A 167 3.07 13.32 -1.22
C TRP A 167 3.96 12.10 -1.07
N THR A 168 5.27 12.31 -0.89
CA THR A 168 6.24 11.26 -0.61
C THR A 168 6.14 10.89 0.87
N SER A 169 5.37 9.86 1.18
CA SER A 169 5.18 9.43 2.55
C SER A 169 6.44 8.75 3.08
N ARG A 170 6.72 8.94 4.37
CA ARG A 170 7.81 8.30 5.12
C ARG A 170 9.22 8.56 4.59
N ALA A 171 9.43 9.63 3.82
CA ALA A 171 10.75 9.98 3.33
C ALA A 171 11.74 10.27 4.47
N GLU A 172 11.28 10.85 5.58
CA GLU A 172 12.13 11.11 6.75
C GLU A 172 12.62 9.81 7.42
N HIS A 173 11.86 8.72 7.27
CA HIS A 173 12.12 7.40 7.86
C HIS A 173 12.59 6.38 6.83
N SER A 174 13.14 6.83 5.71
CA SER A 174 13.64 6.01 4.61
C SER A 174 15.12 6.28 4.35
N ASP A 175 15.90 5.23 4.13
CA ASP A 175 17.30 5.32 3.72
C ASP A 175 17.43 5.41 2.21
N LEU A 176 16.51 4.77 1.50
CA LEU A 176 16.46 4.68 0.06
C LEU A 176 15.14 5.20 -0.48
N MET A 177 15.19 5.78 -1.68
CA MET A 177 14.02 6.21 -2.44
C MET A 177 14.03 5.60 -3.84
N ILE A 178 12.89 5.15 -4.33
CA ILE A 178 12.68 4.96 -5.76
C ILE A 178 12.19 6.28 -6.34
N LEU A 179 12.98 6.86 -7.23
CA LEU A 179 12.71 8.14 -7.86
C LEU A 179 12.41 7.97 -9.35
N LEU A 180 11.27 8.49 -9.81
CA LEU A 180 10.99 8.69 -11.22
C LEU A 180 11.39 10.11 -11.63
N ALA A 181 12.29 10.22 -12.60
CA ALA A 181 12.75 11.50 -13.13
C ALA A 181 12.86 11.45 -14.67
N ARG A 182 12.91 12.62 -15.28
CA ARG A 182 13.03 12.77 -16.73
C ARG A 182 14.49 12.84 -17.15
N THR A 183 14.93 11.88 -17.96
CA THR A 183 16.29 11.85 -18.54
C THR A 183 16.34 12.39 -19.96
N THR A 184 15.20 12.37 -20.69
CA THR A 184 15.08 12.96 -22.02
C THR A 184 13.94 13.98 -22.01
N ALA A 185 14.17 15.17 -22.56
CA ALA A 185 13.18 16.23 -22.61
C ALA A 185 11.89 15.77 -23.29
N ARG A 186 10.75 16.28 -22.82
CA ARG A 186 9.42 15.88 -23.27
C ARG A 186 9.23 16.07 -24.77
N GLU A 187 9.84 17.11 -25.32
CA GLU A 187 9.77 17.52 -26.72
C GLU A 187 10.61 16.63 -27.64
N GLN A 188 11.53 15.85 -27.08
CA GLN A 188 12.47 14.97 -27.80
C GLN A 188 12.00 13.51 -27.87
N VAL A 189 10.86 13.18 -27.26
CA VAL A 189 10.33 11.81 -27.24
C VAL A 189 9.04 11.71 -28.06
N ALA A 190 8.86 10.60 -28.76
CA ALA A 190 7.68 10.36 -29.58
C ALA A 190 6.44 10.04 -28.71
N LYS A 191 6.63 9.30 -27.61
CA LYS A 191 5.55 8.91 -26.71
C LYS A 191 5.71 9.64 -25.38
N ARG A 192 4.60 10.07 -24.76
CA ARG A 192 4.59 10.75 -23.46
C ARG A 192 5.25 9.94 -22.35
N THR A 193 5.18 8.62 -22.43
CA THR A 193 5.73 7.66 -21.47
C THR A 193 7.24 7.43 -21.59
N ASP A 194 7.84 7.83 -22.71
CA ASP A 194 9.28 7.68 -22.95
C ASP A 194 10.08 8.84 -22.32
N GLY A 195 11.38 8.63 -22.14
CA GLY A 195 12.28 9.63 -21.57
C GLY A 195 12.17 9.78 -20.05
N LEU A 196 11.42 8.92 -19.37
CA LEU A 196 11.35 8.82 -17.94
C LEU A 196 12.20 7.63 -17.45
N SER A 197 12.98 7.82 -16.39
CA SER A 197 13.89 6.83 -15.83
C SER A 197 13.66 6.67 -14.34
N VAL A 198 13.98 5.48 -13.81
CA VAL A 198 13.83 5.16 -12.40
C VAL A 198 15.20 4.98 -11.77
N PHE A 199 15.37 5.55 -10.58
CA PHE A 199 16.64 5.53 -9.85
C PHE A 199 16.43 5.04 -8.41
N ILE A 200 17.44 4.33 -7.88
CA ILE A 200 17.60 4.15 -6.43
C ILE A 200 18.42 5.34 -5.92
N VAL A 201 17.82 6.17 -5.09
CA VAL A 201 18.51 7.29 -4.43
C VAL A 201 18.87 6.90 -3.01
N ASP A 202 20.16 6.93 -2.64
CA ASP A 202 20.60 6.86 -1.24
C ASP A 202 20.30 8.22 -0.58
N MET A 203 19.22 8.25 0.20
CA MET A 203 18.73 9.49 0.81
C MET A 203 19.66 10.01 1.90
N ARG A 204 20.47 9.14 2.52
CA ARG A 204 21.44 9.52 3.56
C ARG A 204 22.54 10.41 2.97
N ALA A 205 23.08 10.01 1.82
CA ALA A 205 24.05 10.82 1.07
C ALA A 205 23.39 12.06 0.43
N ALA A 206 22.21 11.88 -0.18
CA ALA A 206 21.50 12.95 -0.88
C ALA A 206 21.11 14.12 0.05
N ARG A 207 20.70 13.83 1.31
CA ARG A 207 20.39 14.87 2.32
C ARG A 207 21.61 15.75 2.68
N GLN A 208 22.81 15.22 2.53
CA GLN A 208 24.04 16.00 2.75
C GLN A 208 24.46 16.80 1.51
N ALA A 209 23.82 16.57 0.37
CA ALA A 209 24.22 17.09 -0.93
C ALA A 209 23.01 17.49 -1.79
N GLY A 210 22.24 18.47 -1.34
CA GLY A 210 21.20 19.14 -2.14
C GLY A 210 19.79 18.55 -2.04
N MET A 211 19.54 17.48 -1.25
CA MET A 211 18.17 17.01 -0.98
C MET A 211 17.62 17.65 0.29
N THR A 212 16.43 18.24 0.18
CA THR A 212 15.68 18.79 1.33
C THR A 212 14.34 18.08 1.44
N ILE A 213 13.96 17.68 2.67
CA ILE A 213 12.66 17.06 2.97
C ILE A 213 11.89 18.02 3.88
N ARG A 214 10.62 18.30 3.53
CA ARG A 214 9.72 19.13 4.32
C ARG A 214 8.44 18.38 4.65
N PRO A 215 8.07 18.24 5.94
CA PRO A 215 6.83 17.61 6.34
C PRO A 215 5.59 18.37 5.85
N ILE A 216 4.57 17.62 5.43
CA ILE A 216 3.23 18.15 5.13
C ILE A 216 2.30 17.70 6.25
N ARG A 217 1.63 18.63 6.91
CA ARG A 217 0.59 18.31 7.89
C ARG A 217 -0.68 17.87 7.16
N THR A 218 -1.11 16.63 7.42
CA THR A 218 -2.32 16.05 6.85
C THR A 218 -3.34 15.74 7.94
N THR A 219 -4.57 15.36 7.59
CA THR A 219 -5.62 15.01 8.56
C THR A 219 -5.30 13.73 9.34
N MET A 220 -4.39 12.92 8.84
CA MET A 220 -3.96 11.67 9.47
C MET A 220 -2.44 11.70 9.71
N ASN A 221 -1.95 10.86 10.63
CA ASN A 221 -0.52 10.68 10.86
C ASN A 221 0.07 9.73 9.80
N HIS A 222 0.67 10.28 8.74
CA HIS A 222 1.18 9.51 7.60
C HIS A 222 2.62 9.85 7.21
N ALA A 223 3.30 10.69 7.98
CA ALA A 223 4.66 11.17 7.69
C ALA A 223 4.83 11.60 6.22
N THR A 224 3.86 12.36 5.71
CA THR A 224 3.83 12.83 4.31
C THR A 224 4.75 14.02 4.13
N THR A 225 5.48 14.07 3.01
CA THR A 225 6.50 15.10 2.78
C THR A 225 6.49 15.65 1.36
N GLU A 226 7.09 16.84 1.22
CA GLU A 226 7.69 17.33 -0.02
C GLU A 226 9.19 17.00 -0.01
N VAL A 227 9.73 16.68 -1.17
CA VAL A 227 11.16 16.40 -1.35
C VAL A 227 11.69 17.24 -2.49
N PHE A 228 12.71 18.05 -2.21
CA PHE A 228 13.37 18.92 -3.17
C PHE A 228 14.75 18.37 -3.51
N PHE A 229 15.14 18.51 -4.77
CA PHE A 229 16.43 18.10 -5.30
C PHE A 229 17.09 19.30 -5.97
N GLU A 230 18.24 19.71 -5.46
CA GLU A 230 19.08 20.80 -5.99
C GLU A 230 20.47 20.22 -6.29
N ASP A 231 20.72 19.94 -7.58
CA ASP A 231 21.94 19.32 -8.08
C ASP A 231 22.35 18.00 -7.35
N VAL A 232 21.38 17.20 -6.96
CA VAL A 232 21.63 15.93 -6.27
C VAL A 232 22.30 14.93 -7.21
N ALA A 233 23.50 14.50 -6.87
CA ALA A 233 24.23 13.51 -7.64
C ALA A 233 23.77 12.08 -7.30
N VAL A 234 23.32 11.33 -8.30
CA VAL A 234 22.93 9.91 -8.20
C VAL A 234 23.87 9.11 -9.09
N PRO A 235 24.59 8.10 -8.57
CA PRO A 235 25.47 7.25 -9.38
C PRO A 235 24.73 6.61 -10.57
N ALA A 236 25.37 6.52 -11.73
CA ALA A 236 24.76 5.94 -12.92
C ALA A 236 24.39 4.46 -12.73
N GLU A 237 25.13 3.73 -11.90
CA GLU A 237 24.83 2.36 -11.51
C GLU A 237 23.51 2.19 -10.72
N ASN A 238 22.94 3.29 -10.20
CA ASN A 238 21.65 3.31 -9.50
C ASN A 238 20.45 3.51 -10.43
N LEU A 239 20.65 3.64 -11.74
CA LEU A 239 19.58 3.57 -12.74
C LEU A 239 18.98 2.15 -12.73
N ILE A 240 17.68 2.03 -12.55
CA ILE A 240 16.97 0.74 -12.59
C ILE A 240 16.49 0.46 -14.01
N GLY A 241 16.92 -0.66 -14.55
CA GLY A 241 16.53 -1.11 -15.88
C GLY A 241 17.11 -0.22 -16.98
N GLU A 242 16.34 0.04 -18.04
CA GLU A 242 16.74 0.80 -19.23
C GLU A 242 16.40 2.29 -19.08
N GLU A 243 17.34 3.17 -19.44
CA GLU A 243 17.11 4.62 -19.48
C GLU A 243 15.97 4.97 -20.43
N GLY A 244 15.12 5.90 -20.01
CA GLY A 244 13.96 6.34 -20.78
C GLY A 244 12.74 5.40 -20.72
N ARG A 245 12.84 4.24 -20.07
CA ARG A 245 11.75 3.24 -19.93
C ARG A 245 11.15 3.17 -18.52
N GLY A 246 11.53 4.06 -17.65
CA GLY A 246 11.17 4.05 -16.22
C GLY A 246 9.67 4.06 -15.94
N PHE A 247 8.87 4.71 -16.78
CA PHE A 247 7.41 4.68 -16.64
C PHE A 247 6.84 3.25 -16.72
N ARG A 248 7.34 2.45 -17.67
CA ARG A 248 6.95 1.04 -17.83
C ARG A 248 7.40 0.21 -16.62
N HIS A 249 8.60 0.48 -16.10
CA HIS A 249 9.13 -0.23 -14.92
C HIS A 249 8.28 0.01 -13.68
N ILE A 250 7.83 1.25 -13.44
CA ILE A 250 6.94 1.57 -12.33
C ILE A 250 5.58 0.89 -12.51
N LEU A 251 4.97 0.97 -13.69
CA LEU A 251 3.65 0.39 -13.94
C LEU A 251 3.58 -1.11 -13.62
N SER A 252 4.67 -1.85 -13.85
CA SER A 252 4.72 -3.28 -13.53
C SER A 252 4.57 -3.57 -12.04
N GLY A 253 4.96 -2.63 -11.16
CA GLY A 253 4.80 -2.71 -9.70
C GLY A 253 3.42 -2.31 -9.19
N MET A 254 2.67 -1.52 -9.97
CA MET A 254 1.43 -0.89 -9.48
C MET A 254 0.27 -1.87 -9.23
N ASN A 255 0.27 -3.04 -9.87
CA ASN A 255 -0.76 -4.04 -9.59
C ASN A 255 -0.57 -4.66 -8.19
N ALA A 256 0.69 -4.96 -7.81
CA ALA A 256 0.98 -5.42 -6.45
C ALA A 256 0.60 -4.36 -5.41
N GLU A 257 0.93 -3.10 -5.64
CA GLU A 257 0.55 -1.98 -4.78
C GLU A 257 -0.97 -1.91 -4.58
N ARG A 258 -1.77 -1.98 -5.67
CA ARG A 258 -3.23 -1.96 -5.60
C ARG A 258 -3.79 -3.12 -4.80
N ILE A 259 -3.25 -4.32 -4.99
CA ILE A 259 -3.66 -5.53 -4.27
C ILE A 259 -3.34 -5.41 -2.78
N LEU A 260 -2.14 -4.96 -2.42
CA LEU A 260 -1.73 -4.79 -1.02
C LEU A 260 -2.55 -3.72 -0.30
N ILE A 261 -2.79 -2.58 -0.95
CA ILE A 261 -3.68 -1.53 -0.40
C ILE A 261 -5.13 -2.02 -0.29
N ALA A 262 -5.60 -2.83 -1.22
CA ALA A 262 -6.93 -3.43 -1.13
C ALA A 262 -7.03 -4.37 0.08
N ALA A 263 -6.00 -5.17 0.36
CA ALA A 263 -5.95 -6.03 1.55
C ALA A 263 -5.99 -5.20 2.85
N GLU A 264 -5.28 -4.07 2.91
CA GLU A 264 -5.38 -3.12 4.05
C GLU A 264 -6.81 -2.62 4.23
N CYS A 265 -7.49 -2.25 3.16
CA CYS A 265 -8.89 -1.82 3.22
C CYS A 265 -9.82 -2.92 3.76
N ILE A 266 -9.59 -4.19 3.40
CA ILE A 266 -10.35 -5.31 3.97
C ILE A 266 -10.09 -5.42 5.47
N GLY A 267 -8.84 -5.27 5.93
CA GLY A 267 -8.49 -5.24 7.36
C GLY A 267 -9.19 -4.11 8.11
N ASP A 268 -9.18 -2.89 7.56
CA ASP A 268 -9.90 -1.75 8.13
C ASP A 268 -11.41 -2.01 8.24
N ALA A 269 -12.02 -2.53 7.18
CA ALA A 269 -13.45 -2.86 7.19
C ALA A 269 -13.79 -3.90 8.27
N ARG A 270 -12.94 -4.94 8.43
CA ARG A 270 -13.07 -5.94 9.50
C ARG A 270 -13.02 -5.28 10.88
N TRP A 271 -12.06 -4.39 11.10
CA TRP A 271 -11.92 -3.67 12.37
C TRP A 271 -13.13 -2.81 12.69
N PHE A 272 -13.60 -1.98 11.75
CA PHE A 272 -14.80 -1.14 11.94
C PHE A 272 -16.03 -1.97 12.25
N LEU A 273 -16.26 -3.05 11.51
CA LEU A 273 -17.41 -3.92 11.70
C LEU A 273 -17.36 -4.64 13.06
N ALA A 274 -16.19 -5.11 13.48
CA ALA A 274 -16.02 -5.73 14.80
C ALA A 274 -16.32 -4.74 15.92
N LYS A 275 -15.72 -3.54 15.89
CA LYS A 275 -15.96 -2.47 16.86
C LYS A 275 -17.42 -2.06 16.93
N ALA A 276 -18.06 -1.83 15.78
CA ALA A 276 -19.45 -1.41 15.73
C ALA A 276 -20.42 -2.51 16.22
N SER A 277 -20.16 -3.76 15.87
CA SER A 277 -20.99 -4.89 16.31
C SER A 277 -20.89 -5.11 17.81
N ASP A 278 -19.67 -5.07 18.37
CA ASP A 278 -19.45 -5.18 19.82
C ASP A 278 -20.18 -4.06 20.57
N TYR A 279 -19.97 -2.80 20.16
CA TYR A 279 -20.63 -1.65 20.77
C TYR A 279 -22.17 -1.74 20.64
N ALA A 280 -22.70 -2.16 19.51
CA ALA A 280 -24.14 -2.27 19.27
C ALA A 280 -24.81 -3.32 20.17
N THR A 281 -24.09 -4.37 20.57
CA THR A 281 -24.62 -5.39 21.49
C THR A 281 -24.59 -4.94 22.95
N GLN A 282 -23.64 -4.07 23.33
CA GLN A 282 -23.46 -3.60 24.71
C GLN A 282 -24.22 -2.32 25.02
N ARG A 283 -24.24 -1.35 24.07
CA ARG A 283 -24.87 -0.05 24.27
C ARG A 283 -26.38 -0.18 24.38
N ARG A 284 -26.94 0.25 25.49
CA ARG A 284 -28.38 0.22 25.75
C ARG A 284 -28.99 1.62 25.66
N VAL A 285 -30.10 1.72 24.94
CA VAL A 285 -30.93 2.93 24.82
C VAL A 285 -32.39 2.47 24.84
N PHE A 286 -33.25 3.14 25.59
CA PHE A 286 -34.63 2.69 25.84
C PHE A 286 -34.69 1.23 26.34
N ASP A 287 -33.83 0.89 27.33
CA ASP A 287 -33.73 -0.39 28.02
C ASP A 287 -33.37 -1.61 27.15
N ARG A 288 -32.94 -1.42 25.91
CA ARG A 288 -32.51 -2.50 25.03
C ARG A 288 -31.21 -2.18 24.29
N PRO A 289 -30.44 -3.18 23.86
CA PRO A 289 -29.28 -2.97 23.03
C PRO A 289 -29.63 -2.25 21.72
N ILE A 290 -28.82 -1.27 21.30
CA ILE A 290 -29.07 -0.55 20.06
C ILE A 290 -28.99 -1.46 18.82
N GLY A 291 -28.23 -2.57 18.91
CA GLY A 291 -28.14 -3.61 17.90
C GLY A 291 -29.47 -4.33 17.59
N GLN A 292 -30.52 -4.13 18.39
CA GLN A 292 -31.87 -4.62 18.08
C GLN A 292 -32.64 -3.73 17.07
N ASN A 293 -32.08 -2.55 16.71
CA ASN A 293 -32.71 -1.66 15.76
C ASN A 293 -32.23 -1.97 14.34
N GLN A 294 -33.16 -2.13 13.39
CA GLN A 294 -32.84 -2.36 11.97
C GLN A 294 -32.02 -1.20 11.36
N GLY A 295 -32.22 0.04 11.85
CA GLY A 295 -31.42 1.20 11.47
C GLY A 295 -29.94 1.10 11.84
N VAL A 296 -29.56 0.21 12.79
CA VAL A 296 -28.18 -0.13 13.13
C VAL A 296 -27.73 -1.42 12.42
N GLN A 297 -28.59 -2.44 12.44
CA GLN A 297 -28.27 -3.76 11.86
C GLN A 297 -28.03 -3.70 10.34
N PHE A 298 -28.92 -3.03 9.59
CA PHE A 298 -28.89 -3.07 8.13
C PHE A 298 -27.67 -2.38 7.53
N PRO A 299 -27.22 -1.19 7.99
CA PRO A 299 -25.98 -0.60 7.53
C PRO A 299 -24.75 -1.48 7.79
N LEU A 300 -24.65 -2.10 8.97
CA LEU A 300 -23.54 -3.00 9.30
C LEU A 300 -23.58 -4.29 8.46
N ALA A 301 -24.75 -4.89 8.29
CA ALA A 301 -24.91 -6.09 7.45
C ALA A 301 -24.60 -5.80 5.98
N ARG A 302 -24.98 -4.64 5.46
CA ARG A 302 -24.65 -4.20 4.09
C ARG A 302 -23.14 -4.01 3.94
N ALA A 303 -22.50 -3.27 4.85
CA ALA A 303 -21.08 -3.05 4.82
C ALA A 303 -20.27 -4.37 4.93
N TYR A 304 -20.76 -5.33 5.72
CA TYR A 304 -20.18 -6.67 5.77
C TYR A 304 -20.28 -7.41 4.43
N ALA A 305 -21.45 -7.38 3.77
CA ALA A 305 -21.63 -8.02 2.48
C ALA A 305 -20.72 -7.40 1.39
N ASP A 306 -20.63 -6.07 1.36
CA ASP A 306 -19.79 -5.33 0.43
C ASP A 306 -18.30 -5.64 0.67
N MET A 307 -17.86 -5.69 1.93
CA MET A 307 -16.50 -6.10 2.31
C MET A 307 -16.19 -7.53 1.85
N ARG A 308 -17.12 -8.48 2.03
CA ARG A 308 -16.94 -9.87 1.58
C ARG A 308 -16.85 -9.99 0.06
N ALA A 309 -17.63 -9.22 -0.69
CA ALA A 309 -17.54 -9.17 -2.14
C ALA A 309 -16.21 -8.57 -2.61
N ALA A 310 -15.74 -7.51 -1.95
CA ALA A 310 -14.44 -6.91 -2.23
C ALA A 310 -13.29 -7.86 -1.91
N ASP A 311 -13.34 -8.61 -0.78
CA ASP A 311 -12.33 -9.62 -0.41
C ASP A 311 -12.19 -10.70 -1.49
N LEU A 312 -13.28 -11.19 -2.06
CA LEU A 312 -13.24 -12.15 -3.17
C LEU A 312 -12.50 -11.58 -4.39
N MET A 313 -12.70 -10.30 -4.71
CA MET A 313 -11.97 -9.64 -5.79
C MET A 313 -10.49 -9.45 -5.48
N VAL A 314 -10.14 -9.14 -4.21
CA VAL A 314 -8.73 -9.07 -3.76
C VAL A 314 -8.04 -10.42 -3.95
N ARG A 315 -8.68 -11.51 -3.53
CA ARG A 315 -8.14 -12.87 -3.69
C ARG A 315 -7.96 -13.24 -5.17
N GLU A 316 -8.93 -12.93 -6.02
CA GLU A 316 -8.82 -13.20 -7.47
C GLU A 316 -7.69 -12.38 -8.10
N ALA A 317 -7.56 -11.10 -7.78
CA ALA A 317 -6.46 -10.27 -8.25
C ALA A 317 -5.09 -10.82 -7.82
N THR A 318 -4.97 -11.25 -6.55
CA THR A 318 -3.76 -11.85 -5.99
C THR A 318 -3.41 -13.15 -6.71
N ARG A 319 -4.35 -14.06 -6.86
CA ARG A 319 -4.17 -15.34 -7.56
C ARG A 319 -3.69 -15.16 -9.00
N ARG A 320 -4.29 -14.23 -9.74
CA ARG A 320 -3.87 -13.92 -11.12
C ARG A 320 -2.48 -13.32 -11.18
N TYR A 321 -2.17 -12.42 -10.24
CA TYR A 321 -0.84 -11.82 -10.13
C TYR A 321 0.25 -12.87 -9.89
N GLU A 322 0.02 -13.78 -8.96
CA GLU A 322 0.95 -14.89 -8.61
C GLU A 322 1.12 -15.89 -9.74
N ALA A 323 0.05 -16.15 -10.48
CA ALA A 323 0.11 -16.97 -11.70
C ALA A 323 0.80 -16.28 -12.90
N GLY A 324 1.28 -15.05 -12.76
CA GLY A 324 1.86 -14.27 -13.85
C GLY A 324 0.85 -13.85 -14.94
N ALA A 325 -0.45 -14.00 -14.67
CA ALA A 325 -1.51 -13.64 -15.61
C ALA A 325 -1.76 -12.13 -15.63
N ALA A 326 -2.34 -11.63 -16.73
CA ALA A 326 -2.82 -10.26 -16.79
C ALA A 326 -3.88 -10.03 -15.69
N CYS A 327 -3.64 -9.09 -14.79
CA CYS A 327 -4.50 -8.81 -13.63
C CYS A 327 -4.80 -7.31 -13.45
N GLY A 328 -4.57 -6.50 -14.47
CA GLY A 328 -4.75 -5.03 -14.35
C GLY A 328 -6.18 -4.63 -14.03
N ALA A 329 -7.17 -5.29 -14.63
CA ALA A 329 -8.59 -5.04 -14.36
C ALA A 329 -8.96 -5.47 -12.95
N GLU A 330 -8.57 -6.67 -12.54
CA GLU A 330 -8.87 -7.24 -11.22
C GLU A 330 -8.19 -6.44 -10.11
N ALA A 331 -6.93 -6.04 -10.26
CA ALA A 331 -6.21 -5.21 -9.28
C ALA A 331 -6.85 -3.82 -9.12
N ASN A 332 -7.32 -3.21 -10.20
CA ASN A 332 -8.08 -1.96 -10.16
C ASN A 332 -9.43 -2.14 -9.46
N MET A 333 -10.21 -3.17 -9.83
CA MET A 333 -11.50 -3.46 -9.19
C MET A 333 -11.32 -3.80 -7.71
N ALA A 334 -10.34 -4.62 -7.36
CA ALA A 334 -10.04 -4.97 -5.97
C ALA A 334 -9.77 -3.72 -5.11
N LYS A 335 -8.91 -2.82 -5.60
CA LYS A 335 -8.59 -1.58 -4.89
C LYS A 335 -9.81 -0.68 -4.74
N MET A 336 -10.60 -0.49 -5.79
CA MET A 336 -11.79 0.36 -5.76
C MET A 336 -12.83 -0.19 -4.78
N LEU A 337 -13.22 -1.46 -4.96
CA LEU A 337 -14.27 -2.09 -4.15
C LEU A 337 -13.87 -2.19 -2.67
N ALA A 338 -12.60 -2.54 -2.37
CA ALA A 338 -12.13 -2.64 -1.00
C ALA A 338 -12.09 -1.27 -0.32
N ALA A 339 -11.63 -0.21 -1.02
CA ALA A 339 -11.63 1.15 -0.49
C ALA A 339 -13.05 1.66 -0.22
N GLU A 340 -14.00 1.39 -1.10
CA GLU A 340 -15.42 1.75 -0.92
C GLU A 340 -16.04 0.98 0.24
N ALA A 341 -15.78 -0.32 0.35
CA ALA A 341 -16.27 -1.16 1.45
C ALA A 341 -15.71 -0.73 2.80
N SER A 342 -14.42 -0.42 2.89
CA SER A 342 -13.79 0.10 4.09
C SER A 342 -14.39 1.44 4.51
N TRP A 343 -14.58 2.35 3.56
CA TRP A 343 -15.22 3.64 3.81
C TRP A 343 -16.67 3.50 4.26
N ALA A 344 -17.44 2.59 3.66
CA ALA A 344 -18.81 2.29 4.07
C ALA A 344 -18.88 1.71 5.48
N ALA A 345 -17.96 0.78 5.82
CA ALA A 345 -17.84 0.21 7.16
C ALA A 345 -17.48 1.29 8.20
N GLY A 346 -16.54 2.19 7.87
CA GLY A 346 -16.18 3.33 8.72
C GLY A 346 -17.36 4.26 9.00
N ASN A 347 -18.13 4.61 7.96
CA ASN A 347 -19.34 5.42 8.13
C ASN A 347 -20.39 4.73 8.99
N ALA A 348 -20.64 3.43 8.77
CA ALA A 348 -21.59 2.66 9.58
C ALA A 348 -21.13 2.57 11.04
N CYS A 349 -19.83 2.43 11.28
CA CYS A 349 -19.23 2.41 12.60
C CYS A 349 -19.42 3.76 13.32
N ILE A 350 -19.07 4.89 12.71
CA ILE A 350 -19.26 6.24 13.27
C ILE A 350 -20.73 6.45 13.64
N GLN A 351 -21.67 6.12 12.76
CA GLN A 351 -23.10 6.25 13.02
C GLN A 351 -23.55 5.37 14.19
N THR A 352 -23.01 4.16 14.32
CA THR A 352 -23.33 3.24 15.41
C THR A 352 -22.86 3.78 16.77
N PHE A 353 -21.65 4.35 16.84
CA PHE A 353 -21.11 4.94 18.05
C PHE A 353 -21.73 6.31 18.40
N GLY A 354 -22.22 7.04 17.38
CA GLY A 354 -22.72 8.40 17.57
C GLY A 354 -21.65 9.34 18.10
N GLY A 355 -21.94 10.14 19.12
CA GLY A 355 -20.99 11.09 19.71
C GLY A 355 -19.67 10.45 20.18
N PHE A 356 -19.70 9.21 20.68
CA PHE A 356 -18.52 8.51 21.14
C PHE A 356 -17.50 8.18 20.02
N ALA A 357 -17.94 8.17 18.76
CA ALA A 357 -17.04 7.97 17.63
C ALA A 357 -16.01 9.10 17.44
N PHE A 358 -16.28 10.29 18.00
CA PHE A 358 -15.42 11.47 17.93
C PHE A 358 -14.45 11.56 19.11
N ALA A 359 -14.60 10.71 20.12
CA ALA A 359 -13.71 10.68 21.28
C ALA A 359 -12.49 9.80 20.96
N GLU A 360 -11.29 10.34 21.19
CA GLU A 360 -10.01 9.71 20.82
C GLU A 360 -9.83 8.33 21.46
N GLU A 361 -10.33 8.12 22.69
CA GLU A 361 -10.21 6.85 23.41
C GLU A 361 -10.87 5.64 22.72
N TYR A 362 -11.76 5.88 21.74
CA TYR A 362 -12.41 4.80 20.97
C TYR A 362 -11.67 4.43 19.69
N ASP A 363 -10.69 5.23 19.25
CA ASP A 363 -9.90 5.06 18.02
C ASP A 363 -10.70 5.15 16.70
N ILE A 364 -12.02 5.33 16.75
CA ILE A 364 -12.87 5.33 15.55
C ILE A 364 -12.51 6.50 14.65
N GLU A 365 -12.35 7.71 15.21
CA GLU A 365 -12.02 8.92 14.46
C GLU A 365 -10.64 8.80 13.79
N ARG A 366 -9.63 8.21 14.48
CA ARG A 366 -8.28 7.99 13.92
C ARG A 366 -8.35 7.06 12.70
N LYS A 367 -8.93 5.87 12.86
CA LYS A 367 -9.08 4.89 11.78
C LYS A 367 -9.93 5.43 10.63
N PHE A 368 -10.96 6.25 10.93
CA PHE A 368 -11.78 6.90 9.92
C PHE A 368 -10.99 7.90 9.07
N ARG A 369 -10.09 8.67 9.68
CA ARG A 369 -9.16 9.56 8.94
C ARG A 369 -8.18 8.74 8.08
N GLU A 370 -7.65 7.64 8.60
CA GLU A 370 -6.72 6.75 7.90
C GLU A 370 -7.38 6.10 6.68
N THR A 371 -8.51 5.43 6.84
CA THR A 371 -9.19 4.71 5.76
C THR A 371 -9.65 5.63 4.62
N ARG A 372 -9.89 6.94 4.90
CA ARG A 372 -10.28 7.91 3.87
C ARG A 372 -9.23 8.08 2.78
N LEU A 373 -7.96 7.88 3.11
CA LEU A 373 -6.86 7.98 2.15
C LEU A 373 -7.06 7.05 0.95
N TYR A 374 -7.53 5.84 1.19
CA TYR A 374 -7.65 4.79 0.17
C TYR A 374 -8.66 5.11 -0.93
N GLN A 375 -9.56 6.06 -0.73
CA GLN A 375 -10.43 6.57 -1.81
C GLN A 375 -9.65 7.37 -2.87
N VAL A 376 -8.47 7.89 -2.51
CA VAL A 376 -7.69 8.81 -3.33
C VAL A 376 -6.38 8.18 -3.79
N ALA A 377 -5.69 7.46 -2.92
CA ALA A 377 -4.37 6.87 -3.15
C ALA A 377 -4.44 5.33 -3.22
N PRO A 378 -3.50 4.66 -3.90
CA PRO A 378 -2.45 5.20 -4.78
C PRO A 378 -2.97 5.69 -6.13
N ILE A 379 -4.23 5.36 -6.45
CA ILE A 379 -4.94 5.77 -7.66
C ILE A 379 -6.39 6.10 -7.29
N SER A 380 -6.93 7.19 -7.85
CA SER A 380 -8.31 7.58 -7.57
C SER A 380 -9.33 6.66 -8.23
N THR A 381 -10.51 6.54 -7.62
CA THR A 381 -11.66 5.80 -8.18
C THR A 381 -11.99 6.25 -9.61
N ASN A 382 -11.90 7.56 -9.90
CA ASN A 382 -12.16 8.08 -11.26
C ASN A 382 -11.21 7.49 -12.30
N MET A 383 -9.92 7.36 -11.99
CA MET A 383 -8.93 6.76 -12.90
C MET A 383 -9.19 5.27 -13.09
N ILE A 384 -9.61 4.57 -12.05
CA ILE A 384 -9.98 3.15 -12.13
C ILE A 384 -11.18 2.98 -13.05
N LEU A 385 -12.22 3.78 -12.86
CA LEU A 385 -13.44 3.75 -13.69
C LEU A 385 -13.10 4.07 -15.16
N SER A 386 -12.25 5.08 -15.42
CA SER A 386 -11.78 5.39 -16.78
C SER A 386 -11.02 4.21 -17.39
N TYR A 387 -10.15 3.55 -16.61
CA TYR A 387 -9.43 2.36 -17.07
C TYR A 387 -10.39 1.22 -17.45
N LEU A 388 -11.37 0.93 -16.60
CA LEU A 388 -12.35 -0.13 -16.85
C LEU A 388 -13.23 0.19 -18.06
N ALA A 389 -13.66 1.44 -18.19
CA ALA A 389 -14.44 1.88 -19.34
C ALA A 389 -13.68 1.71 -20.67
N GLU A 390 -12.42 2.17 -20.72
CA GLU A 390 -11.62 2.14 -21.94
C GLU A 390 -11.10 0.73 -22.26
N HIS A 391 -10.49 0.06 -21.27
CA HIS A 391 -9.72 -1.16 -21.53
C HIS A 391 -10.49 -2.47 -21.29
N VAL A 392 -11.60 -2.43 -20.55
CA VAL A 392 -12.44 -3.62 -20.31
C VAL A 392 -13.71 -3.58 -21.13
N LEU A 393 -14.41 -2.42 -21.12
CA LEU A 393 -15.70 -2.27 -21.83
C LEU A 393 -15.52 -1.79 -23.26
N GLY A 394 -14.31 -1.38 -23.68
CA GLY A 394 -14.03 -0.91 -25.04
C GLY A 394 -14.68 0.44 -25.40
N LEU A 395 -15.01 1.25 -24.38
CA LEU A 395 -15.58 2.58 -24.60
C LEU A 395 -14.52 3.57 -25.10
N PRO A 396 -14.90 4.61 -25.86
CA PRO A 396 -13.98 5.65 -26.28
C PRO A 396 -13.32 6.35 -25.09
N ARG A 397 -12.06 6.72 -25.26
CA ARG A 397 -11.30 7.47 -24.28
C ARG A 397 -11.96 8.83 -23.98
N SER A 398 -12.04 9.17 -22.70
CA SER A 398 -12.76 10.39 -22.25
C SER A 398 -11.89 11.66 -22.23
N TYR A 399 -10.56 11.55 -22.39
CA TYR A 399 -9.60 12.69 -22.35
C TYR A 399 -8.37 12.48 -23.23
#